data_e955dedbe5b110593b05ebde747c3767
#
_entry.id   e955dedbe5b110593b05ebde747c3767
#
_cell.length_a   1.000
_cell.length_b   1.000
_cell.length_c   1.000
_cell.angle_alpha   90.00
_cell.angle_beta   90.00
_cell.angle_gamma   90.00
#
_symmetry.space_group_name_H-M   'P 1'
#
loop_
_entity.id
_entity.type
_entity.pdbx_description
1 polymer ?
#
loop_
_entity_poly.entity_id
_entity_poly.type
_entity_poly.pdbx_seq_one_letter_code
_entity_poly.pdbx_strand_id
1 'polypeptide(L)'
;MFAITLKQMHYFCALARSLHFGRAAEAVNISQPALSAQIADMEAKLGYRLFERRRSGIAMTPQARALQPRVERILAEVKDLEDFASARRGVLEGRFRLGIIPTVAPYLLPKVLPAMRQAYRSLELELKEAVTETLLADL
;
A
#
# COMPACT_ATOMS: atom_id res chain seq x y z
N MET A 1 9.89 -22.09 8.61
CA MET A 1 8.92 -21.20 9.27
C MET A 1 9.48 -19.79 9.24
N PHE A 2 8.70 -18.80 8.83
CA PHE A 2 9.17 -17.41 8.79
C PHE A 2 9.24 -16.83 10.21
N ALA A 3 10.35 -16.13 10.53
CA ALA A 3 10.54 -15.54 11.85
C ALA A 3 9.68 -14.28 12.06
N ILE A 4 9.51 -13.46 11.01
CA ILE A 4 8.72 -12.24 11.01
C ILE A 4 7.35 -12.48 10.36
N THR A 5 6.32 -11.75 10.82
CA THR A 5 4.95 -11.83 10.30
C THR A 5 4.61 -10.62 9.43
N LEU A 6 3.65 -10.75 8.51
CA LEU A 6 3.10 -9.63 7.73
C LEU A 6 2.55 -8.51 8.64
N LYS A 7 1.97 -8.89 9.78
CA LYS A 7 1.47 -7.93 10.76
C LYS A 7 2.58 -7.08 11.37
N GLN A 8 3.73 -7.69 11.70
CA GLN A 8 4.91 -6.97 12.17
C GLN A 8 5.50 -6.06 11.07
N MET A 9 5.52 -6.51 9.82
CA MET A 9 5.94 -5.70 8.69
C MET A 9 5.05 -4.46 8.51
N HIS A 10 3.72 -4.63 8.62
CA HIS A 10 2.76 -3.53 8.56
C HIS A 10 2.98 -2.52 9.69
N TYR A 11 3.19 -2.99 10.92
CA TYR A 11 3.47 -2.15 12.08
C TYR A 11 4.80 -1.40 11.96
N PHE A 12 5.83 -2.06 11.44
CA PHE A 12 7.11 -1.44 11.13
C PHE A 12 6.94 -0.28 10.14
N CYS A 13 6.21 -0.46 9.04
CA CYS A 13 5.96 0.60 8.06
C CYS A 13 5.17 1.77 8.67
N ALA A 14 4.15 1.51 9.50
CA ALA A 14 3.39 2.56 10.17
C ALA A 14 4.27 3.41 11.10
N LEU A 15 5.16 2.76 11.87
CA LEU A 15 6.10 3.47 12.73
C LEU A 15 7.19 4.19 11.94
N ALA A 16 7.67 3.62 10.84
CA ALA A 16 8.66 4.25 9.96
C ALA A 16 8.15 5.55 9.33
N ARG A 17 6.86 5.61 8.97
CA ARG A 17 6.22 6.81 8.40
C ARG A 17 5.96 7.91 9.41
N SER A 18 5.52 7.55 10.61
CA SER A 18 5.12 8.53 11.64
C SER A 18 6.25 8.97 12.55
N LEU A 19 7.26 8.12 12.75
CA LEU A 19 8.33 8.23 13.76
C LEU A 19 7.80 8.55 15.17
N HIS A 20 6.59 8.07 15.46
CA HIS A 20 5.90 8.32 16.73
C HIS A 20 5.00 7.14 17.07
N PHE A 21 5.30 6.43 18.19
CA PHE A 21 4.58 5.21 18.56
C PHE A 21 3.07 5.40 18.72
N GLY A 22 2.62 6.50 19.34
CA GLY A 22 1.19 6.78 19.53
C GLY A 22 0.47 6.91 18.19
N ARG A 23 0.96 7.79 17.30
CA ARG A 23 0.36 7.98 15.95
C ARG A 23 0.41 6.72 15.10
N ALA A 24 1.51 5.97 15.19
CA ALA A 24 1.61 4.69 14.48
C ALA A 24 0.58 3.67 14.99
N ALA A 25 0.40 3.59 16.31
CA ALA A 25 -0.57 2.68 16.94
C ALA A 25 -2.02 3.02 16.55
N GLU A 26 -2.37 4.30 16.55
CA GLU A 26 -3.67 4.81 16.07
C GLU A 26 -3.88 4.43 14.60
N ALA A 27 -2.89 4.65 13.73
CA ALA A 27 -2.99 4.36 12.30
C ALA A 27 -3.23 2.86 12.00
N VAL A 28 -2.81 1.96 12.89
CA VAL A 28 -3.00 0.51 12.73
C VAL A 28 -4.02 -0.08 13.73
N ASN A 29 -4.80 0.77 14.39
CA ASN A 29 -5.90 0.42 15.29
C ASN A 29 -5.50 -0.53 16.44
N ILE A 30 -4.36 -0.26 17.10
CA ILE A 30 -3.92 -1.00 18.30
C ILE A 30 -3.45 -0.03 19.39
N SER A 31 -3.25 -0.54 20.60
CA SER A 31 -2.65 0.25 21.68
C SER A 31 -1.15 0.47 21.45
N GLN A 32 -0.62 1.61 21.94
CA GLN A 32 0.80 1.91 21.84
C GLN A 32 1.69 0.84 22.54
N PRO A 33 1.35 0.29 23.72
CA PRO A 33 2.11 -0.81 24.31
C PRO A 33 2.14 -2.06 23.42
N ALA A 34 1.02 -2.39 22.75
CA ALA A 34 0.96 -3.53 21.84
C ALA A 34 1.87 -3.32 20.63
N LEU A 35 1.85 -2.12 20.03
CA LEU A 35 2.75 -1.79 18.93
C LEU A 35 4.21 -1.89 19.37
N SER A 36 4.56 -1.34 20.53
CA SER A 36 5.92 -1.37 21.07
C SER A 36 6.41 -2.81 21.29
N ALA A 37 5.56 -3.69 21.83
CA ALA A 37 5.88 -5.10 22.01
C ALA A 37 6.12 -5.83 20.67
N GLN A 38 5.29 -5.55 19.64
CA GLN A 38 5.43 -6.16 18.32
C GLN A 38 6.71 -5.71 17.60
N ILE A 39 7.08 -4.43 17.73
CA ILE A 39 8.35 -3.92 17.18
C ILE A 39 9.54 -4.56 17.93
N ALA A 40 9.50 -4.63 19.26
CA ALA A 40 10.56 -5.26 20.04
C ALA A 40 10.75 -6.75 19.71
N ASP A 41 9.66 -7.49 19.52
CA ASP A 41 9.70 -8.89 19.08
C ASP A 41 10.28 -9.03 17.66
N MET A 42 9.92 -8.14 16.74
CA MET A 42 10.51 -8.11 15.40
C MET A 42 12.02 -7.82 15.45
N GLU A 43 12.45 -6.85 16.25
CA GLU A 43 13.88 -6.54 16.47
C GLU A 43 14.66 -7.73 17.06
N ALA A 44 14.07 -8.41 18.05
CA ALA A 44 14.67 -9.60 18.64
C ALA A 44 14.86 -10.74 17.62
N LYS A 45 13.87 -10.97 16.75
CA LYS A 45 13.92 -11.97 15.67
C LYS A 45 14.93 -11.62 14.59
N LEU A 46 15.13 -10.34 14.29
CA LEU A 46 16.10 -9.85 13.33
C LEU A 46 17.52 -9.76 13.90
N GLY A 47 17.67 -9.70 15.22
CA GLY A 47 18.95 -9.58 15.90
C GLY A 47 19.54 -8.17 15.93
N TYR A 48 18.76 -7.14 15.54
CA TYR A 48 19.18 -5.75 15.58
C TYR A 48 18.02 -4.79 15.79
N ARG A 49 18.33 -3.57 16.27
CA ARG A 49 17.34 -2.51 16.46
C ARG A 49 16.91 -1.91 15.13
N LEU A 50 15.61 -1.64 14.99
CA LEU A 50 15.02 -0.93 13.86
C LEU A 50 14.85 0.55 14.20
N PHE A 51 14.58 0.87 15.46
CA PHE A 51 14.37 2.23 15.92
C PHE A 51 15.25 2.55 17.12
N GLU A 52 15.69 3.79 17.20
CA GLU A 52 16.47 4.34 18.29
C GLU A 52 15.81 5.61 18.83
N ARG A 53 15.95 5.81 20.15
CA ARG A 53 15.52 7.06 20.79
C ARG A 53 16.66 8.07 20.73
N ARG A 54 16.37 9.25 20.19
CA ARG A 54 17.26 10.40 20.18
C ARG A 54 16.66 11.54 21.00
N ARG A 55 17.47 12.57 21.28
CA ARG A 55 16.98 13.79 21.96
C ARG A 55 15.82 14.46 21.19
N SER A 56 15.82 14.33 19.86
CA SER A 56 14.80 14.85 18.94
C SER A 56 13.60 13.92 18.72
N GLY A 57 13.52 12.79 19.39
CA GLY A 57 12.44 11.79 19.21
C GLY A 57 12.94 10.43 18.76
N ILE A 58 12.13 9.74 17.95
CA ILE A 58 12.45 8.41 17.42
C ILE A 58 13.06 8.56 16.02
N ALA A 59 14.09 7.78 15.75
CA ALA A 59 14.73 7.71 14.43
C ALA A 59 14.89 6.26 13.98
N MET A 60 14.86 6.04 12.67
CA MET A 60 15.19 4.75 12.07
C MET A 60 16.70 4.52 12.10
N THR A 61 17.12 3.31 12.39
CA THR A 61 18.50 2.87 12.22
C THR A 61 18.87 2.76 10.73
N PRO A 62 20.15 2.73 10.36
CA PRO A 62 20.56 2.46 8.98
C PRO A 62 20.00 1.12 8.45
N GLN A 63 19.96 0.09 9.29
CA GLN A 63 19.41 -1.22 8.97
C GLN A 63 17.91 -1.13 8.66
N ALA A 64 17.15 -0.38 9.47
CA ALA A 64 15.72 -0.17 9.23
C ALA A 64 15.45 0.55 7.91
N ARG A 65 16.25 1.58 7.59
CA ARG A 65 16.16 2.29 6.29
C ARG A 65 16.44 1.37 5.10
N ALA A 66 17.41 0.48 5.21
CA ALA A 66 17.71 -0.50 4.17
C ALA A 66 16.64 -1.62 4.07
N LEU A 67 15.98 -1.94 5.18
CA LEU A 67 14.91 -2.94 5.25
C LEU A 67 13.59 -2.43 4.68
N GLN A 68 13.25 -1.15 4.91
CA GLN A 68 11.95 -0.55 4.59
C GLN A 68 11.47 -0.82 3.15
N PRO A 69 12.23 -0.54 2.08
CA PRO A 69 11.76 -0.77 0.72
C PRO A 69 11.49 -2.25 0.41
N ARG A 70 12.20 -3.15 1.08
CA ARG A 70 11.97 -4.59 0.95
C ARG A 70 10.66 -5.02 1.61
N VAL A 71 10.38 -4.51 2.80
CA VAL A 71 9.13 -4.77 3.51
C VAL A 71 7.94 -4.17 2.76
N GLU A 72 8.05 -2.94 2.27
CA GLU A 72 7.00 -2.30 1.47
C GLU A 72 6.68 -3.09 0.21
N ARG A 73 7.69 -3.64 -0.49
CA ARG A 73 7.47 -4.50 -1.65
C ARG A 73 6.75 -5.79 -1.29
N ILE A 74 7.12 -6.46 -0.19
CA ILE A 74 6.43 -7.67 0.27
C ILE A 74 4.96 -7.38 0.58
N LEU A 75 4.67 -6.27 1.27
CA LEU A 75 3.30 -5.88 1.57
C LEU A 75 2.49 -5.55 0.30
N ALA A 76 3.11 -4.94 -0.70
CA ALA A 76 2.49 -4.69 -2.00
C ALA A 76 2.16 -6.01 -2.72
N GLU A 77 3.09 -6.99 -2.76
CA GLU A 77 2.86 -8.31 -3.36
C GLU A 77 1.72 -9.08 -2.64
N VAL A 78 1.64 -8.96 -1.30
CA VAL A 78 0.52 -9.55 -0.55
C VAL A 78 -0.81 -8.87 -0.92
N LYS A 79 -0.80 -7.54 -1.05
CA LYS A 79 -1.98 -6.79 -1.49
C LYS A 79 -2.43 -7.21 -2.89
N ASP A 80 -1.49 -7.33 -3.83
CA ASP A 80 -1.78 -7.81 -5.19
C ASP A 80 -2.37 -9.23 -5.18
N LEU A 81 -1.87 -10.11 -4.29
CA LEU A 81 -2.43 -11.45 -4.12
C LEU A 81 -3.88 -11.41 -3.61
N GLU A 82 -4.17 -10.55 -2.63
CA GLU A 82 -5.54 -10.36 -2.11
C GLU A 82 -6.47 -9.82 -3.19
N ASP A 83 -6.01 -8.82 -3.95
CA ASP A 83 -6.76 -8.22 -5.04
C ASP A 83 -7.00 -9.24 -6.17
N PHE A 84 -6.02 -10.05 -6.53
CA PHE A 84 -6.17 -11.16 -7.49
C PHE A 84 -7.19 -12.21 -6.99
N ALA A 85 -7.14 -12.58 -5.72
CA ALA A 85 -8.08 -13.52 -5.14
C ALA A 85 -9.51 -12.96 -5.07
N SER A 86 -9.63 -11.64 -4.84
CA SER A 86 -10.90 -10.92 -4.79
C SER A 86 -11.48 -10.70 -6.18
N ALA A 87 -10.65 -10.44 -7.20
CA ALA A 87 -11.06 -10.30 -8.59
C ALA A 87 -11.71 -11.59 -9.14
N ARG A 88 -11.39 -12.77 -8.59
CA ARG A 88 -12.10 -14.02 -8.87
C ARG A 88 -13.49 -14.13 -8.22
N ARG A 89 -13.79 -13.29 -7.22
CA ARG A 89 -15.09 -13.25 -6.52
C ARG A 89 -16.05 -12.18 -7.01
N GLY A 90 -15.55 -11.17 -7.73
CA GLY A 90 -16.38 -10.09 -8.18
C GLY A 90 -15.96 -9.65 -9.57
N VAL A 91 -16.85 -9.81 -10.50
CA VAL A 91 -16.90 -9.00 -11.71
C VAL A 91 -16.76 -7.55 -11.26
N LEU A 92 -15.88 -6.76 -11.89
CA LEU A 92 -15.93 -5.30 -11.73
C LEU A 92 -17.37 -4.87 -12.08
N GLU A 93 -18.18 -4.61 -11.08
CA GLU A 93 -19.58 -4.21 -11.21
C GLU A 93 -19.74 -2.77 -10.76
N GLY A 94 -20.60 -2.03 -11.46
CA GLY A 94 -20.90 -0.65 -11.12
C GLY A 94 -20.19 0.37 -11.99
N ARG A 95 -20.25 1.63 -11.56
CA ARG A 95 -19.78 2.80 -12.30
C ARG A 95 -18.35 3.14 -11.92
N PHE A 96 -17.44 3.10 -12.90
CA PHE A 96 -16.04 3.49 -12.74
C PHE A 96 -15.74 4.69 -13.62
N ARG A 97 -15.01 5.66 -13.08
CA ARG A 97 -14.47 6.78 -13.86
C ARG A 97 -13.00 6.56 -14.15
N LEU A 98 -12.63 6.60 -15.43
CA LEU A 98 -11.27 6.51 -15.90
C LEU A 98 -10.84 7.84 -16.50
N GLY A 99 -9.91 8.52 -15.84
CA GLY A 99 -9.24 9.69 -16.39
C GLY A 99 -8.05 9.28 -17.26
N ILE A 100 -7.95 9.85 -18.47
CA ILE A 100 -6.84 9.58 -19.38
C ILE A 100 -6.37 10.87 -20.05
N ILE A 101 -5.06 11.00 -20.24
CA ILE A 101 -4.51 12.15 -20.96
C ILE A 101 -4.66 11.99 -22.48
N PRO A 102 -4.90 13.08 -23.22
CA PRO A 102 -5.16 13.04 -24.68
C PRO A 102 -4.07 12.37 -25.49
N THR A 103 -2.81 12.48 -25.06
CA THR A 103 -1.67 11.90 -25.77
C THR A 103 -1.61 10.37 -25.68
N VAL A 104 -2.26 9.75 -24.69
CA VAL A 104 -2.27 8.30 -24.47
C VAL A 104 -3.58 7.65 -24.91
N ALA A 105 -4.68 8.38 -24.79
CA ALA A 105 -6.03 7.90 -25.08
C ALA A 105 -6.16 7.19 -26.45
N PRO A 106 -5.71 7.76 -27.58
CA PRO A 106 -5.87 7.14 -28.90
C PRO A 106 -5.14 5.80 -29.06
N TYR A 107 -4.06 5.59 -28.32
CA TYR A 107 -3.24 4.38 -28.43
C TYR A 107 -3.67 3.29 -27.45
N LEU A 108 -4.16 3.67 -26.26
CA LEU A 108 -4.49 2.74 -25.20
C LEU A 108 -5.95 2.29 -25.25
N LEU A 109 -6.90 3.21 -25.41
CA LEU A 109 -8.34 2.91 -25.33
C LEU A 109 -8.81 1.87 -26.36
N PRO A 110 -8.39 1.90 -27.63
CA PRO A 110 -8.82 0.90 -28.61
C PRO A 110 -8.39 -0.53 -28.25
N LYS A 111 -7.31 -0.69 -27.50
CA LYS A 111 -6.79 -1.99 -27.08
C LYS A 111 -7.44 -2.48 -25.78
N VAL A 112 -7.67 -1.57 -24.84
CA VAL A 112 -8.12 -1.91 -23.47
C VAL A 112 -9.64 -2.03 -23.39
N LEU A 113 -10.39 -1.12 -24.02
CA LEU A 113 -11.86 -1.12 -23.91
C LEU A 113 -12.54 -2.40 -24.40
N PRO A 114 -12.15 -3.00 -25.55
CA PRO A 114 -12.75 -4.26 -25.99
C PRO A 114 -12.50 -5.39 -24.99
N ALA A 115 -11.26 -5.49 -24.47
CA ALA A 115 -10.89 -6.50 -23.50
C ALA A 115 -11.66 -6.33 -22.17
N MET A 116 -11.80 -5.10 -21.68
CA MET A 116 -12.59 -4.78 -20.49
C MET A 116 -14.07 -5.12 -20.66
N ARG A 117 -14.69 -4.74 -21.79
CA ARG A 117 -16.09 -5.08 -22.08
C ARG A 117 -16.35 -6.58 -22.20
N GLN A 118 -15.38 -7.33 -22.72
CA GLN A 118 -15.47 -8.77 -22.82
C GLN A 118 -15.34 -9.45 -21.44
N ALA A 119 -14.41 -8.95 -20.61
CA ALA A 119 -14.13 -9.51 -19.28
C ALA A 119 -15.18 -9.11 -18.24
N TYR A 120 -15.75 -7.89 -18.34
CA TYR A 120 -16.59 -7.27 -17.31
C TYR A 120 -17.87 -6.70 -17.91
N ARG A 121 -18.88 -7.55 -18.11
CA ARG A 121 -20.15 -7.19 -18.77
C ARG A 121 -21.01 -6.19 -18.00
N SER A 122 -20.87 -6.15 -16.68
CA SER A 122 -21.61 -5.27 -15.76
C SER A 122 -20.86 -3.99 -15.37
N LEU A 123 -19.71 -3.72 -16.03
CA LEU A 123 -18.92 -2.54 -15.81
C LEU A 123 -19.47 -1.36 -16.62
N GLU A 124 -19.91 -0.32 -15.92
CA GLU A 124 -20.20 0.99 -16.50
C GLU A 124 -18.95 1.86 -16.42
N LEU A 125 -18.26 2.04 -17.54
CA LEU A 125 -17.05 2.84 -17.61
C LEU A 125 -17.34 4.23 -18.14
N GLU A 126 -17.15 5.25 -17.31
CA GLU A 126 -17.18 6.66 -17.69
C GLU A 126 -15.75 7.13 -17.99
N LEU A 127 -15.51 7.58 -19.22
CA LEU A 127 -14.19 8.05 -19.65
C LEU A 127 -14.14 9.58 -19.59
N LYS A 128 -13.10 10.11 -18.95
CA LYS A 128 -12.80 11.54 -18.94
C LYS A 128 -11.43 11.79 -19.51
N GLU A 129 -11.38 12.48 -20.64
CA GLU A 129 -10.13 12.92 -21.27
C GLU A 129 -9.82 14.35 -20.80
N ALA A 130 -8.69 14.53 -20.10
CA ALA A 130 -8.24 15.83 -19.65
C ALA A 130 -6.72 15.84 -19.38
N VAL A 131 -6.16 17.03 -19.22
CA VAL A 131 -4.74 17.19 -18.81
C VAL A 131 -4.52 16.72 -17.36
N THR A 132 -3.27 16.35 -17.06
CA THR A 132 -2.91 15.74 -15.76
C THR A 132 -3.39 16.55 -14.56
N GLU A 133 -3.25 17.87 -14.59
CA GLU A 133 -3.67 18.75 -13.49
C GLU A 133 -5.17 18.68 -13.21
N THR A 134 -5.99 18.63 -14.28
CA THR A 134 -7.44 18.50 -14.16
C THR A 134 -7.83 17.12 -13.64
N LEU A 135 -7.15 16.05 -14.09
CA LEU A 135 -7.43 14.69 -13.62
C LEU A 135 -7.09 14.51 -12.14
N LEU A 136 -5.99 15.12 -11.67
CA LEU A 136 -5.59 15.08 -10.26
C LEU A 136 -6.53 15.90 -9.36
N ALA A 137 -7.14 16.95 -9.88
CA ALA A 137 -8.10 17.76 -9.12
C ALA A 137 -9.48 17.08 -8.96
N ASP A 138 -9.78 16.08 -9.79
CA ASP A 138 -11.03 15.33 -9.79
C ASP A 138 -10.97 14.02 -8.96
N LEU A 139 -9.80 13.65 -8.41
CA LEU A 139 -9.58 12.50 -7.53
C LEU A 139 -9.92 12.82 -6.08
#